data_2a31fbe5b3dd472dd11c7c2b12e17f54
#
_entry.id   2a31fbe5b3dd472dd11c7c2b12e17f54
#
_cell.length_a   1.000
_cell.length_b   1.000
_cell.length_c   1.000
_cell.angle_alpha   90.00
_cell.angle_beta   90.00
_cell.angle_gamma   90.00
#
_symmetry.space_group_name_H-M   'P 1'
#
loop_
_entity.id
_entity.type
_entity.pdbx_description
1 polymer ?
#
loop_
_entity_poly.entity_id
_entity_poly.type
_entity_poly.pdbx_seq_one_letter_code
_entity_poly.pdbx_strand_id
1 'polypeptide(L)'
;GSSRPPGTILGITGTPGSGKSTLLSRLTVDLLRADEGLSIAVLAVDPSSQVSGGALLGDRTRMRFLPDERRLFFRSQASESDLGGLGPSTFQVCRLLTRLFDCVMIETVGIGQSEADIRHLADRVYLVLQPLGGDEVQFLKAGIIEVPHAFILNKSDEPASATSYHQLRSSMWLARPFDEAEPPIFRTSALTGEVLDAPEQDMLSR
;
A
#
# COMPACT_ATOMS: atom_id res chain seq x y z
N GLY A 1 26.43 -18.28 12.58
CA GLY A 1 25.86 -16.95 12.55
C GLY A 1 24.36 -17.10 12.45
N SER A 2 23.60 -16.57 13.38
CA SER A 2 22.15 -16.53 13.28
C SER A 2 21.78 -15.63 12.11
N SER A 3 21.25 -16.19 11.03
CA SER A 3 20.70 -15.40 9.95
C SER A 3 19.46 -14.68 10.49
N ARG A 4 19.45 -13.36 10.39
CA ARG A 4 18.25 -12.53 10.65
C ARG A 4 17.07 -13.11 9.85
N PRO A 5 15.88 -13.25 10.45
CA PRO A 5 14.71 -13.64 9.68
C PRO A 5 14.46 -12.62 8.57
N PRO A 6 13.90 -13.04 7.43
CA PRO A 6 13.57 -12.10 6.36
C PRO A 6 12.52 -11.10 6.85
N GLY A 7 12.64 -9.86 6.37
CA GLY A 7 11.66 -8.81 6.65
C GLY A 7 10.30 -9.10 6.02
N THR A 8 9.26 -8.48 6.55
CA THR A 8 7.88 -8.57 6.04
C THR A 8 7.69 -7.71 4.80
N ILE A 9 6.95 -8.20 3.81
CA ILE A 9 6.57 -7.45 2.61
C ILE A 9 5.11 -6.99 2.72
N LEU A 10 4.91 -5.68 2.66
CA LEU A 10 3.59 -5.05 2.67
C LEU A 10 3.30 -4.46 1.29
N GLY A 11 2.23 -4.93 0.67
CA GLY A 11 1.75 -4.40 -0.61
C GLY A 11 0.72 -3.29 -0.40
N ILE A 12 0.93 -2.13 -1.02
CA ILE A 12 0.02 -0.99 -0.98
C ILE A 12 -0.45 -0.72 -2.41
N THR A 13 -1.71 -0.97 -2.65
CA THR A 13 -2.34 -0.77 -3.96
C THR A 13 -3.60 0.08 -3.82
N GLY A 14 -4.23 0.45 -4.93
CA GLY A 14 -5.49 1.21 -4.90
C GLY A 14 -5.63 2.19 -6.06
N THR A 15 -6.79 2.84 -6.12
CA THR A 15 -7.16 3.73 -7.22
C THR A 15 -6.20 4.92 -7.38
N PRO A 16 -6.01 5.42 -8.60
CA PRO A 16 -5.35 6.70 -8.82
C PRO A 16 -6.07 7.81 -8.05
N GLY A 17 -5.32 8.70 -7.41
CA GLY A 17 -5.91 9.81 -6.65
C GLY A 17 -6.36 9.46 -5.23
N SER A 18 -6.32 8.19 -4.80
CA SER A 18 -6.68 7.79 -3.42
C SER A 18 -5.69 8.27 -2.36
N GLY A 19 -4.55 8.87 -2.76
CA GLY A 19 -3.56 9.42 -1.84
C GLY A 19 -2.58 8.39 -1.28
N LYS A 20 -2.36 7.28 -1.99
CA LYS A 20 -1.42 6.20 -1.58
C LYS A 20 -0.04 6.70 -1.21
N SER A 21 0.60 7.47 -2.07
CA SER A 21 1.96 7.95 -1.84
C SER A 21 2.05 8.87 -0.60
N THR A 22 1.05 9.71 -0.38
CA THR A 22 0.98 10.57 0.81
C THR A 22 0.75 9.74 2.07
N LEU A 23 -0.16 8.78 2.00
CA LEU A 23 -0.43 7.84 3.08
C LEU A 23 0.80 7.01 3.42
N LEU A 24 1.45 6.44 2.41
CA LEU A 24 2.65 5.62 2.58
C LEU A 24 3.79 6.41 3.23
N SER A 25 4.00 7.65 2.80
CA SER A 25 4.98 8.55 3.41
C SER A 25 4.68 8.80 4.89
N ARG A 26 3.42 9.01 5.23
CA ARG A 26 2.99 9.23 6.61
C ARG A 26 3.15 7.97 7.47
N LEU A 27 2.63 6.85 7.01
CA LEU A 27 2.73 5.56 7.70
C LEU A 27 4.19 5.17 7.94
N THR A 28 5.07 5.38 6.96
CA THR A 28 6.50 5.11 7.11
C THR A 28 7.11 5.91 8.26
N VAL A 29 6.79 7.21 8.35
CA VAL A 29 7.29 8.07 9.43
C VAL A 29 6.73 7.64 10.79
N ASP A 30 5.44 7.33 10.84
CA ASP A 30 4.79 6.94 12.09
C ASP A 30 5.30 5.58 12.60
N LEU A 31 5.53 4.61 11.71
CA LEU A 31 6.13 3.31 12.02
C LEU A 31 7.57 3.46 12.55
N LEU A 32 8.41 4.28 11.90
CA LEU A 32 9.78 4.53 12.33
C LEU A 32 9.88 5.27 13.68
N ARG A 33 8.84 6.05 14.03
CA ARG A 33 8.72 6.69 15.34
C ARG A 33 8.23 5.73 16.41
N ALA A 34 7.34 4.80 16.05
CA ALA A 34 6.79 3.84 16.99
C ALA A 34 7.81 2.76 17.39
N ASP A 35 8.75 2.42 16.52
CA ASP A 35 9.79 1.45 16.78
C ASP A 35 11.16 1.97 16.30
N GLU A 36 12.04 2.25 17.27
CA GLU A 36 13.40 2.74 17.01
C GLU A 36 14.31 1.70 16.36
N GLY A 37 14.00 0.42 16.52
CA GLY A 37 14.75 -0.71 15.94
C GLY A 37 14.31 -1.04 14.50
N LEU A 38 13.17 -0.53 14.04
CA LEU A 38 12.60 -0.83 12.74
C LEU A 38 13.37 -0.16 11.60
N SER A 39 13.62 -0.91 10.53
CA SER A 39 14.15 -0.39 9.27
C SER A 39 13.20 -0.70 8.12
N ILE A 40 12.95 0.29 7.26
CA ILE A 40 11.94 0.22 6.20
C ILE A 40 12.55 0.50 4.83
N ALA A 41 12.23 -0.35 3.86
CA ALA A 41 12.46 -0.07 2.44
C ALA A 41 11.13 0.20 1.76
N VAL A 42 11.05 1.28 0.99
CA VAL A 42 9.88 1.61 0.15
C VAL A 42 10.27 1.46 -1.32
N LEU A 43 9.52 0.63 -2.04
CA LEU A 43 9.65 0.41 -3.47
C LEU A 43 8.39 0.90 -4.17
N ALA A 44 8.48 2.03 -4.88
CA ALA A 44 7.40 2.55 -5.69
C ALA A 44 7.53 2.03 -7.13
N VAL A 45 6.52 1.26 -7.60
CA VAL A 45 6.50 0.71 -8.95
C VAL A 45 5.53 1.51 -9.81
N ASP A 46 6.06 2.21 -10.82
CA ASP A 46 5.28 3.12 -11.67
C ASP A 46 5.38 2.71 -13.15
N PRO A 47 4.24 2.48 -13.83
CA PRO A 47 4.24 2.18 -15.26
C PRO A 47 4.74 3.35 -16.12
N SER A 48 4.57 4.58 -15.69
CA SER A 48 4.97 5.78 -16.46
C SER A 48 6.49 5.97 -16.55
N SER A 49 7.27 5.30 -15.73
CA SER A 49 8.71 5.44 -15.69
C SER A 49 9.44 4.81 -16.88
N GLN A 50 8.78 3.97 -17.68
CA GLN A 50 9.33 3.43 -18.93
C GLN A 50 9.53 4.53 -20.00
N VAL A 51 8.66 5.53 -20.03
CA VAL A 51 8.71 6.62 -21.03
C VAL A 51 9.81 7.62 -20.72
N SER A 52 10.20 7.79 -19.47
CA SER A 52 11.16 8.80 -19.02
C SER A 52 12.56 8.27 -18.71
N GLY A 53 12.82 6.99 -18.94
CA GLY A 53 14.17 6.39 -18.81
C GLY A 53 14.72 6.33 -17.39
N GLY A 54 13.89 6.44 -16.41
CA GLY A 54 14.26 6.38 -15.00
C GLY A 54 13.28 7.15 -14.14
N ALA A 55 12.73 6.43 -13.22
CA ALA A 55 11.77 6.98 -12.29
C ALA A 55 12.39 8.07 -11.46
N LEU A 56 11.90 9.10 -11.63
CA LEU A 56 12.44 10.31 -11.41
C LEU A 56 12.04 11.03 -10.19
N LEU A 57 12.84 11.88 -9.82
CA LEU A 57 12.71 13.06 -8.94
C LEU A 57 11.27 13.50 -8.64
N GLY A 58 10.29 13.26 -9.52
CA GLY A 58 8.88 13.56 -9.31
C GLY A 58 8.20 12.77 -8.18
N ASP A 59 8.53 11.49 -8.01
CA ASP A 59 7.95 10.68 -6.94
C ASP A 59 8.63 10.96 -5.59
N ARG A 60 9.92 11.23 -5.63
CA ARG A 60 10.67 11.65 -4.44
C ARG A 60 10.19 13.00 -3.88
N THR A 61 9.71 13.90 -4.74
CA THR A 61 9.14 15.18 -4.33
C THR A 61 7.72 15.07 -3.78
N ARG A 62 6.99 14.01 -4.16
CA ARG A 62 5.66 13.72 -3.61
C ARG A 62 5.72 13.04 -2.25
N MET A 63 6.75 12.26 -1.99
CA MET A 63 6.96 11.59 -0.71
C MET A 63 7.83 12.47 0.21
N ARG A 64 7.21 13.01 1.25
CA ARG A 64 7.90 13.82 2.27
C ARG A 64 8.56 12.92 3.30
N PHE A 65 9.63 12.24 2.92
CA PHE A 65 10.46 11.50 3.86
C PHE A 65 11.39 12.44 4.63
N LEU A 66 11.77 12.00 5.83
CA LEU A 66 12.80 12.67 6.62
C LEU A 66 14.14 12.56 5.89
N PRO A 67 14.81 13.66 5.51
CA PRO A 67 15.98 13.63 4.62
C PRO A 67 17.17 12.84 5.16
N ASP A 68 17.30 12.73 6.49
CA ASP A 68 18.45 12.12 7.18
C ASP A 68 18.11 10.80 7.89
N GLU A 69 16.96 10.18 7.63
CA GLU A 69 16.58 8.94 8.28
C GLU A 69 17.33 7.74 7.66
N ARG A 70 18.35 7.25 8.37
CA ARG A 70 19.21 6.14 7.92
C ARG A 70 18.50 4.77 7.89
N ARG A 71 17.39 4.64 8.60
CA ARG A 71 16.59 3.41 8.66
C ARG A 71 15.60 3.31 7.51
N LEU A 72 15.54 4.34 6.65
CA LEU A 72 14.65 4.40 5.51
C LEU A 72 15.41 4.35 4.20
N PHE A 73 15.06 3.37 3.37
CA PHE A 73 15.48 3.28 1.98
C PHE A 73 14.29 3.53 1.05
N PHE A 74 14.44 4.39 0.07
CA PHE A 74 13.42 4.63 -0.95
C PHE A 74 13.98 4.40 -2.35
N ARG A 75 13.24 3.63 -3.16
CA ARG A 75 13.53 3.43 -4.57
C ARG A 75 12.26 3.48 -5.40
N SER A 76 12.31 4.20 -6.51
CA SER A 76 11.31 4.13 -7.57
C SER A 76 11.81 3.17 -8.65
N GLN A 77 10.90 2.35 -9.18
CA GLN A 77 11.20 1.36 -10.21
C GLN A 77 10.15 1.41 -11.32
N ALA A 78 10.60 1.29 -12.56
CA ALA A 78 9.69 1.12 -13.69
C ALA A 78 8.96 -0.22 -13.61
N SER A 79 7.68 -0.26 -13.94
CA SER A 79 6.99 -1.52 -14.18
C SER A 79 7.61 -2.20 -15.41
N GLU A 80 7.69 -3.52 -15.39
CA GLU A 80 8.28 -4.31 -16.49
C GLU A 80 7.26 -4.73 -17.55
N SER A 81 5.97 -4.42 -17.32
CA SER A 81 4.91 -4.73 -18.28
C SER A 81 4.15 -3.47 -18.70
N ASP A 82 3.68 -3.46 -19.94
CA ASP A 82 2.87 -2.37 -20.50
C ASP A 82 1.56 -2.17 -19.72
N LEU A 83 1.13 -3.17 -18.96
CA LEU A 83 -0.08 -3.18 -18.15
C LEU A 83 0.17 -2.85 -16.66
N GLY A 84 1.40 -2.47 -16.28
CA GLY A 84 1.72 -2.07 -14.91
C GLY A 84 2.00 -3.21 -13.92
N GLY A 85 2.16 -4.45 -14.40
CA GLY A 85 2.44 -5.62 -13.56
C GLY A 85 3.84 -5.59 -12.91
N LEU A 86 4.00 -6.41 -11.86
CA LEU A 86 5.27 -6.60 -11.17
C LEU A 86 6.11 -7.62 -11.94
N GLY A 87 7.21 -7.17 -12.53
CA GLY A 87 8.11 -8.03 -13.28
C GLY A 87 9.10 -8.82 -12.41
N PRO A 88 9.84 -9.77 -13.03
CA PRO A 88 10.82 -10.60 -12.33
C PRO A 88 11.88 -9.80 -11.56
N SER A 89 12.30 -8.63 -12.05
CA SER A 89 13.29 -7.82 -11.35
C SER A 89 12.73 -7.23 -10.05
N THR A 90 11.44 -6.88 -10.02
CA THR A 90 10.77 -6.43 -8.79
C THR A 90 10.81 -7.51 -7.72
N PHE A 91 10.52 -8.77 -8.09
CA PHE A 91 10.60 -9.90 -7.17
C PHE A 91 12.03 -10.09 -6.61
N GLN A 92 13.05 -9.98 -7.46
CA GLN A 92 14.46 -10.11 -7.05
C GLN A 92 14.86 -8.97 -6.10
N VAL A 93 14.49 -7.73 -6.41
CA VAL A 93 14.76 -6.57 -5.57
C VAL A 93 14.08 -6.72 -4.21
N CYS A 94 12.82 -7.12 -4.16
CA CYS A 94 12.12 -7.34 -2.90
C CYS A 94 12.79 -8.42 -2.05
N ARG A 95 13.18 -9.55 -2.65
CA ARG A 95 13.92 -10.61 -1.94
C ARG A 95 15.27 -10.15 -1.38
N LEU A 96 15.96 -9.25 -2.07
CA LEU A 96 17.17 -8.63 -1.54
C LEU A 96 16.85 -7.69 -0.38
N LEU A 97 15.84 -6.83 -0.55
CA LEU A 97 15.46 -5.84 0.47
C LEU A 97 14.98 -6.51 1.76
N THR A 98 14.27 -7.63 1.72
CA THR A 98 13.87 -8.37 2.94
C THR A 98 15.04 -8.93 3.74
N ARG A 99 16.24 -9.05 3.15
CA ARG A 99 17.46 -9.44 3.86
C ARG A 99 18.15 -8.26 4.56
N LEU A 100 17.84 -7.04 4.14
CA LEU A 100 18.48 -5.81 4.60
C LEU A 100 17.60 -5.00 5.53
N PHE A 101 16.27 -5.08 5.37
CA PHE A 101 15.27 -4.29 6.09
C PHE A 101 14.25 -5.18 6.81
N ASP A 102 13.67 -4.68 7.89
CA ASP A 102 12.63 -5.37 8.67
C ASP A 102 11.28 -5.37 7.96
N CYS A 103 11.01 -4.31 7.23
CA CYS A 103 9.78 -4.12 6.47
C CYS A 103 10.10 -3.61 5.06
N VAL A 104 9.46 -4.18 4.06
CA VAL A 104 9.51 -3.73 2.66
C VAL A 104 8.12 -3.35 2.24
N MET A 105 7.88 -2.07 1.95
CA MET A 105 6.61 -1.57 1.44
C MET A 105 6.69 -1.43 -0.07
N ILE A 106 5.75 -2.04 -0.78
CA ILE A 106 5.64 -1.96 -2.24
C ILE A 106 4.40 -1.15 -2.58
N GLU A 107 4.60 0.00 -3.22
CA GLU A 107 3.50 0.78 -3.78
C GLU A 107 3.34 0.47 -5.26
N THR A 108 2.11 0.14 -5.67
CA THR A 108 1.75 0.00 -7.09
C THR A 108 0.77 1.08 -7.51
N VAL A 109 0.83 1.49 -8.77
CA VAL A 109 -0.08 2.48 -9.34
C VAL A 109 -1.16 1.76 -10.16
N GLY A 110 -2.41 2.10 -9.89
CA GLY A 110 -3.55 1.60 -10.65
C GLY A 110 -4.21 0.35 -10.04
N ILE A 111 -5.30 -0.04 -10.66
CA ILE A 111 -6.06 -1.24 -10.38
C ILE A 111 -6.05 -2.09 -11.64
N GLY A 112 -5.74 -3.38 -11.50
CA GLY A 112 -5.68 -4.32 -12.61
C GLY A 112 -4.73 -5.48 -12.33
N GLN A 113 -3.88 -5.81 -13.29
CA GLN A 113 -3.02 -7.00 -13.22
C GLN A 113 -1.98 -6.94 -12.09
N SER A 114 -1.55 -5.73 -11.69
CA SER A 114 -0.57 -5.52 -10.62
C SER A 114 -1.06 -5.96 -9.24
N GLU A 115 -2.37 -6.03 -9.01
CA GLU A 115 -2.93 -6.47 -7.73
C GLU A 115 -2.84 -7.98 -7.54
N ALA A 116 -3.05 -8.74 -8.60
CA ALA A 116 -2.85 -10.18 -8.56
C ALA A 116 -1.37 -10.51 -8.31
N ASP A 117 -0.46 -9.76 -8.96
CA ASP A 117 0.97 -9.95 -8.80
C ASP A 117 1.46 -9.58 -7.40
N ILE A 118 0.95 -8.48 -6.82
CA ILE A 118 1.34 -8.04 -5.47
C ILE A 118 0.93 -9.06 -4.40
N ARG A 119 -0.19 -9.76 -4.58
CA ARG A 119 -0.64 -10.82 -3.67
C ARG A 119 0.33 -12.00 -3.62
N HIS A 120 1.01 -12.31 -4.73
CA HIS A 120 2.01 -13.37 -4.77
C HIS A 120 3.36 -12.97 -4.18
N LEU A 121 3.59 -11.67 -4.02
CA LEU A 121 4.85 -11.13 -3.52
C LEU A 121 4.77 -10.68 -2.06
N ALA A 122 3.66 -10.09 -1.66
CA ALA A 122 3.50 -9.48 -0.35
C ALA A 122 2.91 -10.45 0.67
N ASP A 123 3.37 -10.37 1.90
CA ASP A 123 2.82 -11.10 3.05
C ASP A 123 1.44 -10.55 3.42
N ARG A 124 1.25 -9.23 3.28
CA ARG A 124 -0.03 -8.55 3.44
C ARG A 124 -0.25 -7.52 2.35
N VAL A 125 -1.49 -7.39 1.88
CA VAL A 125 -1.89 -6.42 0.87
C VAL A 125 -2.97 -5.50 1.44
N TYR A 126 -2.75 -4.20 1.31
CA TYR A 126 -3.68 -3.13 1.69
C TYR A 126 -4.20 -2.43 0.45
N LEU A 127 -5.51 -2.37 0.31
CA LEU A 127 -6.18 -1.62 -0.77
C LEU A 127 -6.59 -0.25 -0.25
N VAL A 128 -5.98 0.79 -0.81
CA VAL A 128 -6.27 2.18 -0.45
C VAL A 128 -7.36 2.73 -1.35
N LEU A 129 -8.44 3.16 -0.75
CA LEU A 129 -9.62 3.74 -1.37
C LEU A 129 -9.82 5.19 -0.89
N GLN A 130 -10.57 5.97 -1.65
CA GLN A 130 -11.03 7.29 -1.24
C GLN A 130 -12.56 7.33 -1.12
N PRO A 131 -13.14 8.30 -0.40
CA PRO A 131 -14.57 8.44 -0.32
C PRO A 131 -15.20 8.71 -1.69
N LEU A 132 -16.27 7.97 -2.02
CA LEU A 132 -17.14 8.13 -3.17
C LEU A 132 -16.46 8.46 -4.52
N GLY A 133 -15.58 7.56 -4.97
CA GLY A 133 -15.40 7.42 -6.40
C GLY A 133 -16.46 6.43 -6.91
N GLY A 134 -17.35 6.82 -7.82
CA GLY A 134 -18.36 5.90 -8.38
C GLY A 134 -17.74 4.66 -9.03
N ASP A 135 -16.52 4.80 -9.51
CA ASP A 135 -15.71 3.70 -10.05
C ASP A 135 -15.27 2.70 -8.97
N GLU A 136 -15.03 3.14 -7.74
CA GLU A 136 -14.56 2.29 -6.65
C GLU A 136 -15.61 1.27 -6.20
N VAL A 137 -16.90 1.63 -6.23
CA VAL A 137 -17.99 0.68 -5.98
C VAL A 137 -18.05 -0.39 -7.09
N GLN A 138 -17.69 -0.06 -8.33
CA GLN A 138 -17.61 -1.03 -9.42
C GLN A 138 -16.42 -1.98 -9.27
N PHE A 139 -15.29 -1.53 -8.76
CA PHE A 139 -14.14 -2.39 -8.46
C PHE A 139 -14.47 -3.43 -7.41
N LEU A 140 -15.21 -3.05 -6.39
CA LEU A 140 -15.67 -3.97 -5.36
C LEU A 140 -16.59 -5.07 -5.94
N LYS A 141 -17.37 -4.74 -6.98
CA LYS A 141 -18.21 -5.71 -7.69
C LYS A 141 -17.45 -6.61 -8.66
N ALA A 142 -16.27 -6.22 -9.11
CA ALA A 142 -15.48 -6.94 -10.11
C ALA A 142 -14.58 -8.06 -9.55
N GLY A 143 -14.76 -8.45 -8.28
CA GLY A 143 -13.98 -9.54 -7.66
C GLY A 143 -12.65 -9.11 -7.04
N ILE A 144 -12.31 -7.82 -7.06
CA ILE A 144 -11.06 -7.31 -6.48
C ILE A 144 -11.08 -7.37 -4.94
N ILE A 145 -12.25 -7.56 -4.33
CA ILE A 145 -12.41 -7.72 -2.88
C ILE A 145 -11.64 -8.93 -2.33
N GLU A 146 -11.33 -9.91 -3.16
CA GLU A 146 -10.63 -11.13 -2.71
C GLU A 146 -9.11 -10.94 -2.54
N VAL A 147 -8.56 -9.86 -3.06
CA VAL A 147 -7.11 -9.64 -3.09
C VAL A 147 -6.56 -9.05 -1.78
N PRO A 148 -7.15 -8.00 -1.19
CA PRO A 148 -6.55 -7.36 -0.03
C PRO A 148 -6.82 -8.13 1.28
N HIS A 149 -5.85 -8.06 2.17
CA HIS A 149 -5.99 -8.52 3.56
C HIS A 149 -6.67 -7.46 4.43
N ALA A 150 -6.60 -6.19 4.02
CA ALA A 150 -7.25 -5.07 4.68
C ALA A 150 -7.52 -3.92 3.69
N PHE A 151 -8.47 -3.09 4.05
CA PHE A 151 -8.82 -1.87 3.31
C PHE A 151 -8.39 -0.64 4.11
N ILE A 152 -7.92 0.38 3.41
CA ILE A 152 -7.65 1.70 3.99
C ILE A 152 -8.52 2.73 3.28
N LEU A 153 -9.56 3.23 3.94
CA LEU A 153 -10.34 4.35 3.46
C LEU A 153 -9.63 5.64 3.86
N ASN A 154 -8.83 6.15 2.93
CA ASN A 154 -8.10 7.41 3.11
C ASN A 154 -9.01 8.61 2.89
N LYS A 155 -8.56 9.81 3.21
CA LYS A 155 -9.33 11.06 3.14
C LYS A 155 -10.59 11.02 4.01
N SER A 156 -10.47 10.44 5.20
CA SER A 156 -11.58 10.33 6.16
C SER A 156 -12.08 11.69 6.67
N ASP A 157 -11.33 12.75 6.43
CA ASP A 157 -11.70 14.15 6.64
C ASP A 157 -12.78 14.65 5.65
N GLU A 158 -13.01 13.96 4.53
CA GLU A 158 -14.05 14.30 3.58
C GLU A 158 -15.45 13.91 4.08
N PRO A 159 -16.49 14.77 3.89
CA PRO A 159 -17.85 14.51 4.40
C PRO A 159 -18.46 13.19 3.93
N ALA A 160 -18.07 12.72 2.75
CA ALA A 160 -18.57 11.47 2.17
C ALA A 160 -17.96 10.21 2.82
N SER A 161 -16.96 10.34 3.69
CA SER A 161 -16.21 9.22 4.25
C SER A 161 -17.10 8.23 5.02
N ALA A 162 -18.01 8.72 5.86
CA ALA A 162 -18.91 7.86 6.63
C ALA A 162 -19.81 7.01 5.72
N THR A 163 -20.39 7.62 4.69
CA THR A 163 -21.23 6.92 3.71
C THR A 163 -20.44 5.87 2.95
N SER A 164 -19.22 6.22 2.50
CA SER A 164 -18.34 5.30 1.78
C SER A 164 -17.92 4.11 2.63
N TYR A 165 -17.65 4.34 3.91
CA TYR A 165 -17.36 3.26 4.87
C TYR A 165 -18.50 2.24 4.94
N HIS A 166 -19.74 2.71 5.11
CA HIS A 166 -20.90 1.82 5.18
C HIS A 166 -21.17 1.09 3.86
N GLN A 167 -20.97 1.76 2.72
CA GLN A 167 -21.11 1.15 1.39
C GLN A 167 -20.04 0.05 1.17
N LEU A 168 -18.78 0.34 1.51
CA LEU A 168 -17.68 -0.62 1.42
C LEU A 168 -17.98 -1.86 2.25
N ARG A 169 -18.36 -1.66 3.51
CA ARG A 169 -18.70 -2.75 4.41
C ARG A 169 -19.87 -3.61 3.90
N SER A 170 -20.93 -2.98 3.40
CA SER A 170 -22.07 -3.69 2.81
C SER A 170 -21.67 -4.49 1.57
N SER A 171 -20.80 -3.94 0.72
CA SER A 171 -20.30 -4.62 -0.48
C SER A 171 -19.43 -5.82 -0.13
N MET A 172 -18.62 -5.73 0.90
CA MET A 172 -17.79 -6.84 1.39
C MET A 172 -18.65 -7.98 1.93
N TRP A 173 -19.68 -7.66 2.70
CA TRP A 173 -20.62 -8.64 3.22
C TRP A 173 -21.36 -9.40 2.10
N LEU A 174 -21.75 -8.70 1.04
CA LEU A 174 -22.40 -9.31 -0.13
C LEU A 174 -21.46 -10.20 -0.96
N ALA A 175 -20.18 -9.85 -1.01
CA ALA A 175 -19.18 -10.61 -1.78
C ALA A 175 -18.70 -11.88 -1.06
N ARG A 176 -18.80 -11.93 0.28
CA ARG A 176 -18.34 -13.07 1.12
C ARG A 176 -19.42 -13.48 2.10
N PRO A 177 -20.59 -14.01 1.66
CA PRO A 177 -21.72 -14.23 2.55
C PRO A 177 -21.56 -15.39 3.55
N PHE A 178 -20.55 -16.25 3.40
CA PHE A 178 -20.54 -17.54 4.12
C PHE A 178 -19.27 -17.86 4.89
N ASP A 179 -18.18 -17.09 4.78
CA ASP A 179 -16.92 -17.48 5.38
C ASP A 179 -16.05 -16.32 5.81
N GLU A 180 -15.27 -16.58 6.85
CA GLU A 180 -14.10 -15.84 7.29
C GLU A 180 -14.35 -14.44 7.87
N ALA A 181 -13.49 -14.07 8.80
CA ALA A 181 -13.46 -12.73 9.38
C ALA A 181 -13.41 -11.67 8.27
N GLU A 182 -14.32 -10.69 8.31
CA GLU A 182 -14.29 -9.56 7.38
C GLU A 182 -12.91 -8.90 7.44
N PRO A 183 -12.28 -8.63 6.28
CA PRO A 183 -11.06 -7.85 6.28
C PRO A 183 -11.27 -6.50 6.98
N PRO A 184 -10.36 -6.05 7.83
CA PRO A 184 -10.51 -4.78 8.52
C PRO A 184 -10.53 -3.61 7.54
N ILE A 185 -11.28 -2.57 7.87
CA ILE A 185 -11.31 -1.29 7.16
C ILE A 185 -10.78 -0.23 8.09
N PHE A 186 -9.62 0.32 7.77
CA PHE A 186 -8.99 1.40 8.50
C PHE A 186 -9.35 2.75 7.87
N ARG A 187 -9.83 3.69 8.69
CA ARG A 187 -10.17 5.05 8.24
C ARG A 187 -9.06 6.02 8.63
N THR A 188 -8.50 6.67 7.64
CA THR A 188 -7.35 7.56 7.82
C THR A 188 -7.50 8.84 7.02
N SER A 189 -6.82 9.91 7.45
CA SER A 189 -6.54 11.07 6.63
C SER A 189 -5.03 11.32 6.59
N ALA A 190 -4.43 10.98 5.47
CA ALA A 190 -3.00 11.25 5.26
C ALA A 190 -2.69 12.76 5.26
N LEU A 191 -3.68 13.60 4.97
CA LEU A 191 -3.54 15.05 4.91
C LEU A 191 -3.52 15.67 6.31
N THR A 192 -4.53 15.37 7.12
CA THR A 192 -4.68 15.95 8.47
C THR A 192 -3.84 15.20 9.51
N GLY A 193 -3.46 13.97 9.22
CA GLY A 193 -2.83 13.05 10.16
C GLY A 193 -3.81 12.47 11.17
N GLU A 194 -5.10 12.67 10.93
CA GLU A 194 -6.14 12.04 11.72
C GLU A 194 -6.20 10.55 11.37
N VAL A 195 -6.06 9.72 12.39
CA VAL A 195 -6.18 8.27 12.28
C VAL A 195 -7.35 7.87 13.15
N LEU A 196 -8.46 7.52 12.51
CA LEU A 196 -9.63 7.02 13.24
C LEU A 196 -9.44 5.56 13.64
N ASP A 197 -8.71 4.81 12.82
CA ASP A 197 -8.36 3.41 13.06
C ASP A 197 -6.86 3.25 12.71
N ALA A 198 -6.06 2.64 13.57
CA ALA A 198 -4.60 2.60 13.47
C ALA A 198 -4.08 1.43 12.58
N PRO A 199 -3.91 1.62 11.26
CA PRO A 199 -3.43 0.56 10.36
C PRO A 199 -1.99 0.14 10.67
N GLU A 200 -1.17 1.01 11.25
CA GLU A 200 0.21 0.71 11.61
C GLU A 200 0.31 -0.41 12.64
N GLN A 201 -0.66 -0.55 13.54
CA GLN A 201 -0.69 -1.67 14.50
C GLN A 201 -0.91 -3.00 13.81
N ASP A 202 -1.76 -3.04 12.79
CA ASP A 202 -1.98 -4.23 11.97
C ASP A 202 -0.74 -4.56 11.13
N MET A 203 -0.08 -3.54 10.57
CA MET A 203 1.14 -3.70 9.77
C MET A 203 2.32 -4.25 10.58
N LEU A 204 2.42 -3.91 11.87
CA LEU A 204 3.46 -4.40 12.77
C LEU A 204 3.11 -5.76 13.41
N SER A 205 1.84 -6.19 13.37
CA SER A 205 1.44 -7.50 13.90
C SER A 205 2.06 -8.62 13.04
N ARG A 206 2.85 -9.49 13.69
CA ARG A 206 3.51 -10.65 13.07
C ARG A 206 2.65 -11.90 13.25
#